data_df506616bb82a151cf2b1f6f0bdf17b9
#
_entry.id   df506616bb82a151cf2b1f6f0bdf17b9
#
_cell.length_a   1.000
_cell.length_b   1.000
_cell.length_c   1.000
_cell.angle_alpha   90.00
_cell.angle_beta   90.00
_cell.angle_gamma   90.00
#
_symmetry.space_group_name_H-M   'P 1'
#
loop_
_entity.id
_entity.type
_entity.pdbx_description
1 polymer ?
#
loop_
_entity_poly.entity_id
_entity_poly.type
_entity_poly.pdbx_seq_one_letter_code
_entity_poly.pdbx_strand_id
1 'polypeptide(L)'
;MLNQFVLRNYRLFKNETLLDFFPAPINEHKASLLTAQGDGESFLPVISLYGPNGCGKSSILEALWNVCRLAAGDFSLITSSVRSYCRLDNTCRELPLSFDLLFRRNGFLFRYQLDVKQGAVLEENMFYGKPGSDDAGVLFARKANELHIGNEAGKMDFSTLPAGVSLLRYLDPKSSSECAKAAASWFSQVLFF
;
A
#
# COMPACT_ATOMS: atom_id res chain seq x y z
N MET A 1 5.04 8.96 5.95
CA MET A 1 4.13 9.80 5.13
C MET A 1 3.65 8.99 3.95
N LEU A 2 2.35 9.01 3.63
CA LEU A 2 1.82 8.46 2.38
C LEU A 2 2.17 9.41 1.24
N ASN A 3 2.70 8.89 0.13
CA ASN A 3 3.01 9.68 -1.06
C ASN A 3 1.95 9.46 -2.14
N GLN A 4 1.60 8.20 -2.40
CA GLN A 4 0.58 7.81 -3.36
C GLN A 4 -0.17 6.57 -2.90
N PHE A 5 -1.42 6.48 -3.27
CA PHE A 5 -2.24 5.27 -3.16
C PHE A 5 -3.02 5.07 -4.44
N VAL A 6 -2.80 3.95 -5.09
CA VAL A 6 -3.53 3.53 -6.29
C VAL A 6 -4.39 2.33 -5.95
N LEU A 7 -5.62 2.34 -6.44
CA LEU A 7 -6.52 1.18 -6.38
C LEU A 7 -7.15 0.92 -7.75
N ARG A 8 -7.43 -0.35 -8.03
CA ARG A 8 -8.13 -0.78 -9.25
C ARG A 8 -9.06 -1.94 -8.94
N ASN A 9 -10.14 -2.01 -9.68
CA ASN A 9 -11.16 -3.05 -9.56
C ASN A 9 -11.75 -3.17 -8.15
N TYR A 10 -11.95 -2.06 -7.45
CA TYR A 10 -12.49 -2.06 -6.10
C TYR A 10 -13.80 -1.26 -6.04
N ARG A 11 -14.91 -1.89 -5.62
CA ARG A 11 -16.25 -1.30 -5.45
C ARG A 11 -16.75 -0.54 -6.70
N LEU A 12 -16.61 0.78 -6.75
CA LEU A 12 -17.04 1.63 -7.86
C LEU A 12 -15.92 1.89 -8.88
N PHE A 13 -14.68 1.56 -8.53
CA PHE A 13 -13.50 1.87 -9.33
C PHE A 13 -13.10 0.68 -10.19
N LYS A 14 -13.46 0.72 -11.48
CA LYS A 14 -13.02 -0.26 -12.47
C LYS A 14 -11.56 -0.08 -12.84
N ASN A 15 -11.22 1.17 -13.18
CA ASN A 15 -9.90 1.56 -13.64
C ASN A 15 -9.03 2.03 -12.46
N GLU A 16 -7.76 2.24 -12.73
CA GLU A 16 -6.85 2.83 -11.77
C GLU A 16 -7.35 4.18 -11.28
N THR A 17 -7.37 4.32 -9.98
CA THR A 17 -7.73 5.57 -9.29
C THR A 17 -6.61 5.91 -8.34
N LEU A 18 -6.04 7.09 -8.52
CA LEU A 18 -4.87 7.57 -7.81
C LEU A 18 -5.29 8.62 -6.77
N LEU A 19 -4.85 8.42 -5.53
CA LEU A 19 -4.77 9.44 -4.49
C LEU A 19 -3.31 9.88 -4.42
N ASP A 20 -3.02 11.11 -4.83
CA ASP A 20 -1.67 11.63 -5.02
C ASP A 20 -1.38 12.79 -4.08
N PHE A 21 -0.32 12.68 -3.27
CA PHE A 21 0.15 13.72 -2.38
C PHE A 21 1.29 14.58 -2.97
N PHE A 22 1.72 14.31 -4.19
CA PHE A 22 2.64 15.20 -4.88
C PHE A 22 1.93 16.48 -5.31
N PRO A 23 2.55 17.65 -5.11
CA PRO A 23 1.94 18.90 -5.52
C PRO A 23 1.90 19.04 -7.04
N ALA A 24 0.87 19.72 -7.55
CA ALA A 24 0.87 20.16 -8.93
C ALA A 24 2.08 21.10 -9.20
N PRO A 25 2.58 21.17 -10.44
CA PRO A 25 3.74 22.01 -10.80
C PRO A 25 3.36 23.50 -10.87
N ILE A 26 2.90 24.05 -9.75
CA ILE A 26 2.58 25.47 -9.59
C ILE A 26 3.58 26.15 -8.66
N ASN A 27 3.81 27.46 -8.85
CA ASN A 27 4.77 28.20 -8.03
C ASN A 27 4.17 28.84 -6.79
N GLU A 28 2.85 28.82 -6.65
CA GLU A 28 2.10 29.40 -5.55
C GLU A 28 2.09 28.47 -4.33
N HIS A 29 2.00 29.07 -3.14
CA HIS A 29 1.82 28.35 -1.86
C HIS A 29 2.90 27.32 -1.51
N LYS A 30 4.13 27.41 -2.05
CA LYS A 30 5.23 26.47 -1.74
C LYS A 30 5.55 26.37 -0.25
N ALA A 31 5.35 27.45 0.51
CA ALA A 31 5.56 27.46 1.96
C ALA A 31 4.57 26.57 2.74
N SER A 32 3.46 26.16 2.13
CA SER A 32 2.46 25.27 2.73
C SER A 32 2.77 23.77 2.50
N LEU A 33 3.78 23.46 1.69
CA LEU A 33 4.16 22.09 1.39
C LEU A 33 5.03 21.51 2.50
N LEU A 34 4.91 20.19 2.69
CA LEU A 34 5.85 19.43 3.50
C LEU A 34 7.06 19.07 2.67
N THR A 35 8.25 19.35 3.14
CA THR A 35 9.50 18.94 2.49
C THR A 35 10.03 17.67 3.14
N ALA A 36 10.28 16.63 2.32
CA ALA A 36 10.83 15.38 2.78
C ALA A 36 12.33 15.53 3.10
N GLN A 37 12.76 14.83 4.14
CA GLN A 37 14.19 14.72 4.44
C GLN A 37 14.87 13.75 3.46
N GLY A 38 16.03 14.13 2.97
CA GLY A 38 16.90 13.32 2.13
C GLY A 38 16.99 13.82 0.70
N ASP A 39 15.91 13.96 -0.04
CA ASP A 39 15.87 14.40 -1.45
C ASP A 39 15.24 15.77 -1.64
N GLY A 40 14.64 16.36 -0.61
CA GLY A 40 13.98 17.66 -0.69
C GLY A 40 12.65 17.65 -1.46
N GLU A 41 12.10 16.47 -1.78
CA GLU A 41 10.78 16.38 -2.42
C GLU A 41 9.68 17.01 -1.58
N SER A 42 8.73 17.64 -2.25
CA SER A 42 7.61 18.34 -1.59
C SER A 42 6.32 17.57 -1.72
N PHE A 43 5.47 17.66 -0.67
CA PHE A 43 4.21 16.94 -0.59
C PHE A 43 3.09 17.82 -0.03
N LEU A 44 1.87 17.52 -0.43
CA LEU A 44 0.67 18.13 0.11
C LEU A 44 0.44 17.63 1.55
N PRO A 45 0.26 18.53 2.55
CA PRO A 45 -0.06 18.11 3.91
C PRO A 45 -1.48 17.57 4.05
N VAL A 46 -2.40 17.96 3.16
CA VAL A 46 -3.83 17.63 3.19
C VAL A 46 -4.35 17.43 1.78
N ILE A 47 -5.21 16.43 1.61
CA ILE A 47 -6.04 16.23 0.42
C ILE A 47 -7.50 16.22 0.85
N SER A 48 -8.36 16.92 0.10
CA SER A 48 -9.81 16.92 0.29
C SER A 48 -10.50 16.19 -0.87
N LEU A 49 -11.37 15.23 -0.53
CA LEU A 49 -12.16 14.49 -1.51
C LEU A 49 -13.57 15.07 -1.59
N TYR A 50 -13.91 15.64 -2.74
CA TYR A 50 -15.23 16.20 -3.01
C TYR A 50 -15.98 15.39 -4.07
N GLY A 51 -17.30 15.42 -4.02
CA GLY A 51 -18.15 14.80 -5.01
C GLY A 51 -19.53 14.45 -4.44
N PRO A 52 -20.49 14.07 -5.29
CA PRO A 52 -21.84 13.69 -4.87
C PRO A 52 -21.86 12.43 -4.00
N ASN A 53 -22.99 12.17 -3.35
CA ASN A 53 -23.18 10.92 -2.62
C ASN A 53 -23.09 9.72 -3.57
N GLY A 54 -22.44 8.64 -3.12
CA GLY A 54 -22.27 7.43 -3.91
C GLY A 54 -21.12 7.46 -4.92
N CYS A 55 -20.32 8.55 -5.06
CA CYS A 55 -19.21 8.62 -6.02
C CYS A 55 -17.92 7.88 -5.57
N GLY A 56 -17.91 7.26 -4.40
CA GLY A 56 -16.78 6.42 -3.97
C GLY A 56 -15.78 7.05 -2.99
N LYS A 57 -16.02 8.28 -2.48
CA LYS A 57 -15.10 8.93 -1.52
C LYS A 57 -14.74 8.04 -0.34
N SER A 58 -15.74 7.49 0.33
CA SER A 58 -15.54 6.58 1.47
C SER A 58 -14.89 5.26 1.04
N SER A 59 -15.11 4.81 -0.18
CA SER A 59 -14.52 3.55 -0.68
C SER A 59 -13.01 3.65 -0.87
N ILE A 60 -12.47 4.82 -1.23
CA ILE A 60 -11.02 5.05 -1.32
C ILE A 60 -10.40 4.96 0.09
N LEU A 61 -10.99 5.65 1.07
CA LEU A 61 -10.51 5.64 2.45
C LEU A 61 -10.62 4.24 3.08
N GLU A 62 -11.73 3.55 2.83
CA GLU A 62 -11.93 2.17 3.28
C GLU A 62 -10.91 1.21 2.67
N ALA A 63 -10.60 1.35 1.38
CA ALA A 63 -9.57 0.55 0.73
C ALA A 63 -8.21 0.75 1.39
N LEU A 64 -7.79 1.99 1.59
CA LEU A 64 -6.52 2.32 2.24
C LEU A 64 -6.48 1.77 3.68
N TRP A 65 -7.55 1.97 4.45
CA TRP A 65 -7.66 1.43 5.81
C TRP A 65 -7.51 -0.10 5.82
N ASN A 66 -8.27 -0.80 4.98
CA ASN A 66 -8.23 -2.26 4.92
C ASN A 66 -6.85 -2.79 4.53
N VAL A 67 -6.13 -2.12 3.62
CA VAL A 67 -4.74 -2.49 3.30
C VAL A 67 -3.83 -2.29 4.51
N CYS A 68 -3.95 -1.17 5.22
CA CYS A 68 -3.14 -0.94 6.43
C CYS A 68 -3.40 -1.98 7.53
N ARG A 69 -4.64 -2.46 7.68
CA ARG A 69 -5.01 -3.47 8.69
C ARG A 69 -4.44 -4.86 8.43
N LEU A 70 -3.99 -5.16 7.21
CA LEU A 70 -3.32 -6.44 6.91
C LEU A 70 -2.09 -6.65 7.80
N ALA A 71 -1.35 -5.59 8.11
CA ALA A 71 -0.21 -5.65 9.01
C ALA A 71 -0.60 -6.02 10.45
N ALA A 72 -1.81 -5.68 10.87
CA ALA A 72 -2.39 -6.07 12.17
C ALA A 72 -3.01 -7.47 12.15
N GLY A 73 -2.99 -8.17 11.00
CA GLY A 73 -3.56 -9.50 10.83
C GLY A 73 -5.08 -9.51 10.56
N ASP A 74 -5.66 -8.38 10.18
CA ASP A 74 -7.04 -8.33 9.69
C ASP A 74 -7.07 -8.59 8.18
N PHE A 75 -7.45 -9.79 7.80
CA PHE A 75 -7.50 -10.23 6.39
C PHE A 75 -8.88 -10.08 5.76
N SER A 76 -9.75 -9.24 6.33
CA SER A 76 -11.10 -8.99 5.80
C SER A 76 -11.08 -8.48 4.36
N LEU A 77 -10.09 -7.66 3.97
CA LEU A 77 -9.89 -7.23 2.59
C LEU A 77 -9.72 -8.43 1.64
N ILE A 78 -8.86 -9.38 2.01
CA ILE A 78 -8.57 -10.55 1.19
C ILE A 78 -9.80 -11.45 1.12
N THR A 79 -10.40 -11.80 2.25
CA THR A 79 -11.57 -12.67 2.31
C THR A 79 -12.81 -12.07 1.63
N SER A 80 -12.99 -10.74 1.70
CA SER A 80 -14.09 -10.03 1.02
C SER A 80 -13.85 -9.79 -0.46
N SER A 81 -12.67 -10.08 -1.01
CA SER A 81 -12.32 -9.84 -2.41
C SER A 81 -13.31 -10.49 -3.39
N VAL A 82 -13.96 -11.60 -3.00
CA VAL A 82 -15.05 -12.25 -3.76
C VAL A 82 -16.27 -11.37 -3.99
N ARG A 83 -16.43 -10.25 -3.25
CA ARG A 83 -17.59 -9.35 -3.32
C ARG A 83 -17.21 -7.89 -3.55
N SER A 84 -15.94 -7.53 -3.35
CA SER A 84 -15.47 -6.15 -3.35
C SER A 84 -14.98 -5.66 -4.71
N TYR A 85 -14.99 -6.51 -5.74
CA TYR A 85 -14.67 -6.11 -7.11
C TYR A 85 -15.70 -5.12 -7.67
N CYS A 86 -15.33 -4.40 -8.72
CA CYS A 86 -16.23 -3.44 -9.38
C CYS A 86 -17.39 -4.16 -10.06
N ARG A 87 -18.62 -3.89 -9.61
CA ARG A 87 -19.85 -4.53 -10.13
C ARG A 87 -20.47 -3.78 -11.28
N LEU A 88 -19.90 -2.67 -11.70
CA LEU A 88 -20.39 -1.89 -12.85
C LEU A 88 -20.04 -2.53 -14.19
N ASP A 89 -19.14 -3.52 -14.17
CA ASP A 89 -18.71 -4.26 -15.35
C ASP A 89 -18.48 -5.74 -15.00
N ASN A 90 -19.11 -6.63 -15.75
CA ASN A 90 -19.04 -8.07 -15.53
C ASN A 90 -17.63 -8.64 -15.70
N THR A 91 -16.78 -8.01 -16.51
CA THR A 91 -15.38 -8.44 -16.70
C THR A 91 -14.54 -8.27 -15.45
N CYS A 92 -14.92 -7.35 -14.58
CA CYS A 92 -14.21 -7.06 -13.33
C CYS A 92 -14.18 -8.24 -12.36
N ARG A 93 -15.14 -9.14 -12.43
CA ARG A 93 -15.18 -10.36 -11.60
C ARG A 93 -13.98 -11.26 -11.82
N GLU A 94 -13.45 -11.27 -13.05
CA GLU A 94 -12.32 -12.11 -13.44
C GLU A 94 -10.95 -11.43 -13.21
N LEU A 95 -10.95 -10.17 -12.83
CA LEU A 95 -9.74 -9.41 -12.54
C LEU A 95 -9.45 -9.38 -11.04
N PRO A 96 -8.17 -9.26 -10.62
CA PRO A 96 -7.83 -9.03 -9.23
C PRO A 96 -8.27 -7.64 -8.77
N LEU A 97 -8.46 -7.47 -7.46
CA LEU A 97 -8.42 -6.18 -6.80
C LEU A 97 -6.94 -5.84 -6.65
N SER A 98 -6.53 -4.66 -7.13
CA SER A 98 -5.13 -4.24 -7.09
C SER A 98 -4.97 -2.98 -6.25
N PHE A 99 -3.92 -2.97 -5.42
CA PHE A 99 -3.55 -1.86 -4.56
C PHE A 99 -2.06 -1.61 -4.66
N ASP A 100 -1.65 -0.34 -4.76
CA ASP A 100 -0.26 0.08 -4.80
C ASP A 100 -0.09 1.30 -3.90
N LEU A 101 0.80 1.20 -2.91
CA LEU A 101 1.11 2.26 -1.96
C LEU A 101 2.56 2.67 -2.11
N LEU A 102 2.79 3.96 -2.27
CA LEU A 102 4.09 4.58 -2.15
C LEU A 102 4.13 5.41 -0.87
N PHE A 103 5.04 5.11 0.04
CA PHE A 103 5.13 5.79 1.33
C PHE A 103 6.58 5.95 1.81
N ARG A 104 6.78 6.90 2.72
CA ARG A 104 8.10 7.17 3.33
C ARG A 104 8.06 7.00 4.83
N ARG A 105 9.14 6.44 5.37
CA ARG A 105 9.34 6.30 6.81
C ARG A 105 10.82 6.19 7.15
N ASN A 106 11.26 6.97 8.14
CA ASN A 106 12.62 6.91 8.71
C ASN A 106 13.74 6.93 7.65
N GLY A 107 13.63 7.80 6.63
CA GLY A 107 14.64 7.93 5.58
C GLY A 107 14.58 6.85 4.49
N PHE A 108 13.57 5.97 4.52
CA PHE A 108 13.31 5.01 3.45
C PHE A 108 12.09 5.41 2.64
N LEU A 109 12.12 5.06 1.36
CA LEU A 109 10.99 5.05 0.45
C LEU A 109 10.55 3.60 0.23
N PHE A 110 9.27 3.32 0.39
CA PHE A 110 8.68 1.99 0.23
C PHE A 110 7.63 2.01 -0.86
N ARG A 111 7.56 0.93 -1.65
CA ARG A 111 6.44 0.64 -2.52
C ARG A 111 5.87 -0.71 -2.16
N TYR A 112 4.60 -0.75 -1.77
CA TYR A 112 3.86 -1.97 -1.46
C TYR A 112 2.80 -2.21 -2.51
N GLN A 113 2.81 -3.39 -3.11
CA GLN A 113 1.87 -3.82 -4.14
C GLN A 113 1.13 -5.08 -3.69
N LEU A 114 -0.17 -5.11 -3.91
CA LEU A 114 -1.04 -6.21 -3.51
C LEU A 114 -2.11 -6.47 -4.57
N ASP A 115 -2.15 -7.70 -5.07
CA ASP A 115 -3.21 -8.24 -5.90
C ASP A 115 -3.94 -9.36 -5.16
N VAL A 116 -5.26 -9.20 -4.97
CA VAL A 116 -6.10 -10.20 -4.32
C VAL A 116 -7.28 -10.60 -5.20
N LYS A 117 -7.61 -11.88 -5.21
CA LYS A 117 -8.76 -12.42 -5.95
C LYS A 117 -9.33 -13.63 -5.23
N GLN A 118 -10.66 -13.70 -5.15
CA GLN A 118 -11.38 -14.87 -4.64
C GLN A 118 -10.92 -15.39 -3.27
N GLY A 119 -10.58 -14.47 -2.36
CA GLY A 119 -10.15 -14.81 -1.01
C GLY A 119 -8.67 -15.19 -0.89
N ALA A 120 -7.88 -15.02 -1.93
CA ALA A 120 -6.47 -15.33 -1.95
C ALA A 120 -5.62 -14.14 -2.43
N VAL A 121 -4.39 -14.07 -1.95
CA VAL A 121 -3.35 -13.19 -2.47
C VAL A 121 -2.74 -13.84 -3.70
N LEU A 122 -2.78 -13.14 -4.83
CA LEU A 122 -2.16 -13.57 -6.08
C LEU A 122 -0.71 -13.10 -6.19
N GLU A 123 -0.51 -11.82 -5.84
CA GLU A 123 0.80 -11.19 -5.85
C GLU A 123 0.89 -10.21 -4.69
N GLU A 124 2.04 -10.16 -4.03
CA GLU A 124 2.31 -9.25 -2.93
C GLU A 124 3.80 -8.94 -2.87
N ASN A 125 4.15 -7.67 -3.08
CA ASN A 125 5.52 -7.23 -3.15
C ASN A 125 5.74 -6.01 -2.26
N MET A 126 6.89 -5.94 -1.61
CA MET A 126 7.37 -4.75 -0.95
C MET A 126 8.80 -4.46 -1.35
N PHE A 127 8.98 -3.29 -1.95
CA PHE A 127 10.27 -2.75 -2.34
C PHE A 127 10.65 -1.62 -1.37
N TYR A 128 11.95 -1.39 -1.23
CA TYR A 128 12.47 -0.28 -0.45
C TYR A 128 13.66 0.35 -1.17
N GLY A 129 13.92 1.61 -0.86
CA GLY A 129 15.08 2.36 -1.36
C GLY A 129 15.33 3.57 -0.48
N LYS A 130 16.42 4.28 -0.75
CA LYS A 130 16.66 5.60 -0.18
C LYS A 130 16.09 6.66 -1.13
N PRO A 131 15.38 7.68 -0.62
CA PRO A 131 14.92 8.79 -1.44
C PRO A 131 16.07 9.41 -2.23
N GLY A 132 15.86 9.64 -3.54
CA GLY A 132 16.88 10.21 -4.42
C GLY A 132 17.98 9.23 -4.88
N SER A 133 17.87 7.93 -4.55
CA SER A 133 18.79 6.89 -5.03
C SER A 133 18.07 5.98 -6.02
N ASP A 134 18.79 5.53 -7.04
CA ASP A 134 18.30 4.52 -7.99
C ASP A 134 18.38 3.08 -7.42
N ASP A 135 19.04 2.92 -6.27
CA ASP A 135 19.17 1.62 -5.61
C ASP A 135 17.86 1.24 -4.92
N ALA A 136 17.17 0.24 -5.48
CA ALA A 136 15.99 -0.35 -4.89
C ALA A 136 16.25 -1.81 -4.49
N GLY A 137 15.87 -2.15 -3.25
CA GLY A 137 15.89 -3.52 -2.75
C GLY A 137 14.51 -4.12 -2.66
N VAL A 138 14.45 -5.45 -2.61
CA VAL A 138 13.23 -6.19 -2.33
C VAL A 138 13.21 -6.55 -0.85
N LEU A 139 12.16 -6.14 -0.14
CA LEU A 139 11.94 -6.58 1.24
C LEU A 139 11.32 -7.97 1.25
N PHE A 140 10.26 -8.14 0.46
CA PHE A 140 9.69 -9.45 0.12
C PHE A 140 8.94 -9.36 -1.22
N ALA A 141 8.81 -10.49 -1.90
CA ALA A 141 7.98 -10.65 -3.09
C ALA A 141 7.35 -12.04 -3.08
N ARG A 142 6.04 -12.10 -3.33
CA ARG A 142 5.28 -13.33 -3.48
C ARG A 142 4.45 -13.27 -4.75
N LYS A 143 4.57 -14.31 -5.56
CA LYS A 143 3.73 -14.49 -6.75
C LYS A 143 3.35 -15.97 -6.89
N ALA A 144 2.07 -16.27 -6.82
CA ALA A 144 1.56 -17.63 -6.76
C ALA A 144 2.28 -18.46 -5.66
N ASN A 145 3.09 -19.46 -6.03
CA ASN A 145 3.84 -20.32 -5.11
C ASN A 145 5.30 -19.89 -4.91
N GLU A 146 5.73 -18.83 -5.60
CA GLU A 146 7.09 -18.31 -5.47
C GLU A 146 7.13 -17.27 -4.36
N LEU A 147 8.09 -17.41 -3.47
CA LEU A 147 8.34 -16.50 -2.37
C LEU A 147 9.82 -16.13 -2.33
N HIS A 148 10.09 -14.82 -2.40
CA HIS A 148 11.41 -14.26 -2.23
C HIS A 148 11.41 -13.35 -1.00
N ILE A 149 12.35 -13.56 -0.09
CA ILE A 149 12.56 -12.74 1.09
C ILE A 149 13.92 -12.06 0.98
N GLY A 150 13.92 -10.74 0.99
CA GLY A 150 15.13 -9.94 0.94
C GLY A 150 15.89 -9.96 2.27
N ASN A 151 17.18 -9.65 2.22
CA ASN A 151 18.05 -9.66 3.41
C ASN A 151 17.59 -8.70 4.52
N GLU A 152 16.98 -7.57 4.15
CA GLU A 152 16.47 -6.55 5.08
C GLU A 152 15.12 -6.92 5.72
N ALA A 153 14.44 -7.95 5.26
CA ALA A 153 13.16 -8.37 5.84
C ALA A 153 13.32 -9.03 7.24
N GLY A 154 14.54 -9.42 7.58
CA GLY A 154 14.82 -10.14 8.83
C GLY A 154 14.51 -11.64 8.70
N LYS A 155 14.54 -12.32 9.86
CA LYS A 155 14.22 -13.76 9.90
C LYS A 155 12.70 -13.91 9.90
N MET A 156 12.16 -14.19 8.74
CA MET A 156 10.77 -14.57 8.57
C MET A 156 10.70 -16.07 8.29
N ASP A 157 10.04 -16.84 9.13
CA ASP A 157 9.82 -18.28 8.90
C ASP A 157 8.46 -18.47 8.18
N PHE A 158 8.54 -18.94 6.95
CA PHE A 158 7.38 -19.15 6.08
C PHE A 158 7.24 -20.60 5.63
N SER A 159 7.50 -21.55 6.50
CA SER A 159 7.32 -22.97 6.17
C SER A 159 5.92 -23.30 5.62
N THR A 160 4.91 -22.49 5.99
CA THR A 160 3.54 -22.58 5.43
C THR A 160 2.87 -21.21 5.42
N LEU A 161 2.74 -20.59 4.25
CA LEU A 161 2.01 -19.34 4.09
C LEU A 161 0.63 -19.61 3.46
N PRO A 162 -0.48 -19.47 4.22
CA PRO A 162 -1.82 -19.62 3.67
C PRO A 162 -2.12 -18.58 2.58
N ALA A 163 -2.88 -18.99 1.56
CA ALA A 163 -3.22 -18.11 0.43
C ALA A 163 -3.98 -16.83 0.85
N GLY A 164 -4.72 -16.88 1.94
CA GLY A 164 -5.50 -15.75 2.48
C GLY A 164 -4.76 -14.86 3.48
N VAL A 165 -3.45 -15.01 3.65
CA VAL A 165 -2.67 -14.27 4.65
C VAL A 165 -1.66 -13.36 3.95
N SER A 166 -1.60 -12.08 4.37
CA SER A 166 -0.63 -11.10 3.88
C SER A 166 0.72 -11.24 4.59
N LEU A 167 1.80 -11.03 3.84
CA LEU A 167 3.18 -10.97 4.36
C LEU A 167 3.41 -9.77 5.28
N LEU A 168 2.61 -8.70 5.17
CA LEU A 168 2.71 -7.53 6.06
C LEU A 168 2.61 -7.90 7.53
N ARG A 169 1.83 -8.94 7.87
CA ARG A 169 1.69 -9.41 9.26
C ARG A 169 3.02 -9.83 9.89
N TYR A 170 3.95 -10.32 9.08
CA TYR A 170 5.23 -10.86 9.56
C TYR A 170 6.33 -9.81 9.64
N LEU A 171 6.05 -8.57 9.24
CA LEU A 171 6.97 -7.46 9.49
C LEU A 171 7.06 -7.20 10.98
N ASP A 172 8.27 -7.39 11.54
CA ASP A 172 8.53 -7.22 12.97
C ASP A 172 8.91 -5.76 13.28
N PRO A 173 8.11 -5.02 14.09
CA PRO A 173 8.48 -3.68 14.54
C PRO A 173 9.73 -3.66 15.43
N LYS A 174 10.14 -4.82 15.95
CA LYS A 174 11.36 -5.01 16.75
C LYS A 174 12.50 -5.62 15.97
N SER A 175 12.37 -5.72 14.65
CA SER A 175 13.42 -6.24 13.76
C SER A 175 14.76 -5.54 14.01
N SER A 176 15.86 -6.27 13.84
CA SER A 176 17.21 -5.68 13.82
C SER A 176 17.45 -4.83 12.57
N SER A 177 16.71 -5.07 11.49
CA SER A 177 16.75 -4.25 10.28
C SER A 177 15.95 -2.96 10.48
N GLU A 178 16.63 -1.82 10.33
CA GLU A 178 15.97 -0.50 10.38
C GLU A 178 14.94 -0.33 9.26
N CYS A 179 15.17 -0.97 8.11
CA CYS A 179 14.24 -0.98 6.97
C CYS A 179 12.94 -1.70 7.34
N ALA A 180 13.01 -2.96 7.80
CA ALA A 180 11.84 -3.73 8.20
C ALA A 180 11.06 -3.05 9.34
N LYS A 181 11.79 -2.51 10.34
CA LYS A 181 11.21 -1.75 11.44
C LYS A 181 10.47 -0.51 10.94
N ALA A 182 11.06 0.24 10.00
CA ALA A 182 10.44 1.42 9.42
C ALA A 182 9.14 1.07 8.68
N ALA A 183 9.16 0.02 7.85
CA ALA A 183 7.97 -0.47 7.15
C ALA A 183 6.86 -0.86 8.11
N ALA A 184 7.15 -1.74 9.09
CA ALA A 184 6.19 -2.19 10.10
C ALA A 184 5.60 -1.02 10.91
N SER A 185 6.44 -0.06 11.32
CA SER A 185 6.00 1.10 12.10
C SER A 185 5.09 2.04 11.33
N TRP A 186 5.22 2.12 10.00
CA TRP A 186 4.35 2.95 9.19
C TRP A 186 2.91 2.43 9.25
N PHE A 187 2.69 1.15 8.99
CA PHE A 187 1.34 0.56 9.01
C PHE A 187 0.66 0.64 10.38
N SER A 188 1.43 0.53 11.47
CA SER A 188 0.90 0.60 12.83
C SER A 188 0.53 2.02 13.29
N GLN A 189 1.03 3.07 12.61
CA GLN A 189 0.84 4.47 12.99
C GLN A 189 -0.13 5.24 12.08
N VAL A 190 -0.64 4.61 11.03
CA VAL A 190 -1.71 5.21 10.22
C VAL A 190 -3.00 5.21 11.04
N LEU A 191 -3.53 6.40 11.33
CA LEU A 191 -4.76 6.58 12.10
C LEU A 191 -5.93 6.88 11.17
N PHE A 192 -7.05 6.23 11.43
CA PHE A 192 -8.33 6.48 10.77
C PHE A 192 -9.36 6.85 11.84
N PHE A 193 -10.13 7.91 11.60
CA PHE A 193 -11.16 8.44 12.50
C PHE A 193 -12.54 8.37 11.86
#